data_bf67c7f2bd38609f5b6df64b97fb3317
#
_entry.id   bf67c7f2bd38609f5b6df64b97fb3317
#
_cell.length_a   1.000
_cell.length_b   1.000
_cell.length_c   1.000
_cell.angle_alpha   90.00
_cell.angle_beta   90.00
_cell.angle_gamma   90.00
#
_symmetry.space_group_name_H-M   'P 1'
#
loop_
_entity.id
_entity.type
_entity.pdbx_description
1 polymer ?
#
loop_
_entity_poly.entity_id
_entity_poly.type
_entity_poly.pdbx_seq_one_letter_code
_entity_poly.pdbx_strand_id
1 'polypeptide(L)'
;MIRMSVNRILPLLLLLVFFTSCARKYKVEGSSSVTSLDGKMLFLKTLQNGQWVAVDSAEVIHGLFSMKGPVDSVMMVTLYMDDEGIMPLVLEDGKIEVSISNTQLAAKGTLLNDRLYEFIEKRNALELQIEELDRKEARMVLDGANLEDVHKELAKEGETLVEEM
;
A
#
# COMPACT_ATOMS: atom_id res chain seq x y z
N MET A 1 -37.14 2.79 -51.84
CA MET A 1 -36.51 3.87 -51.03
C MET A 1 -37.23 3.97 -49.69
N ILE A 2 -36.61 3.40 -48.63
CA ILE A 2 -37.19 3.40 -47.28
C ILE A 2 -36.83 4.73 -46.61
N ARG A 3 -37.80 5.67 -46.53
CA ARG A 3 -37.66 6.87 -45.72
C ARG A 3 -37.77 6.49 -44.25
N MET A 4 -36.64 6.21 -43.65
CA MET A 4 -36.62 6.11 -42.19
C MET A 4 -36.82 7.50 -41.59
N SER A 5 -37.92 7.66 -40.84
CA SER A 5 -38.27 8.91 -40.18
C SER A 5 -37.22 9.27 -39.12
N VAL A 6 -36.67 10.48 -39.21
CA VAL A 6 -35.66 11.04 -38.27
C VAL A 6 -36.14 10.95 -36.80
N ASN A 7 -37.45 10.98 -36.56
CA ASN A 7 -38.04 10.83 -35.21
C ASN A 7 -37.87 9.43 -34.61
N ARG A 8 -37.55 8.38 -35.38
CA ARG A 8 -37.30 7.03 -34.87
C ARG A 8 -35.81 6.75 -34.64
N ILE A 9 -34.94 7.53 -35.27
CA ILE A 9 -33.48 7.41 -35.11
C ILE A 9 -33.00 8.17 -33.89
N LEU A 10 -33.64 9.30 -33.56
CA LEU A 10 -33.27 10.17 -32.43
C LEU A 10 -33.31 9.44 -31.08
N PRO A 11 -34.35 8.67 -30.69
CA PRO A 11 -34.36 7.91 -29.44
C PRO A 11 -33.36 6.74 -29.44
N LEU A 12 -33.04 6.15 -30.60
CA LEU A 12 -32.04 5.08 -30.72
C LEU A 12 -30.61 5.66 -30.55
N LEU A 13 -30.35 6.84 -31.05
CA LEU A 13 -29.08 7.56 -30.85
C LEU A 13 -28.89 8.02 -29.38
N LEU A 14 -29.96 8.43 -28.72
CA LEU A 14 -29.95 8.81 -27.32
C LEU A 14 -29.67 7.62 -26.39
N LEU A 15 -30.12 6.42 -26.76
CA LEU A 15 -29.90 5.19 -25.99
C LEU A 15 -28.43 4.73 -26.02
N LEU A 16 -27.69 5.06 -27.07
CA LEU A 16 -26.27 4.69 -27.23
C LEU A 16 -25.31 5.50 -26.33
N VAL A 17 -25.73 6.66 -25.82
CA VAL A 17 -24.89 7.54 -25.00
C VAL A 17 -24.81 7.08 -23.54
N PHE A 18 -25.69 6.18 -23.07
CA PHE A 18 -25.72 5.73 -21.69
C PHE A 18 -24.78 4.56 -21.37
N PHE A 19 -24.04 4.02 -22.32
CA PHE A 19 -23.12 2.88 -22.13
C PHE A 19 -21.65 3.27 -21.96
N THR A 20 -21.34 4.54 -21.70
CA THR A 20 -19.99 4.88 -21.23
C THR A 20 -19.84 4.45 -19.76
N SER A 21 -19.79 3.14 -19.51
CA SER A 21 -19.33 2.60 -18.24
C SER A 21 -17.89 3.09 -18.05
N CYS A 22 -17.70 4.01 -17.14
CA CYS A 22 -16.37 4.44 -16.71
C CYS A 22 -15.75 3.25 -15.95
N ALA A 23 -15.07 2.36 -16.68
CA ALA A 23 -14.37 1.25 -16.07
C ALA A 23 -13.31 1.82 -15.12
N ARG A 24 -13.43 1.51 -13.83
CA ARG A 24 -12.44 1.88 -12.82
C ARG A 24 -11.09 1.25 -13.18
N LYS A 25 -10.01 1.99 -13.01
CA LYS A 25 -8.66 1.54 -13.36
C LYS A 25 -7.67 2.01 -12.31
N TYR A 26 -6.83 1.09 -11.88
CA TYR A 26 -5.64 1.47 -11.14
C TYR A 26 -4.50 1.83 -12.10
N LYS A 27 -3.63 2.72 -11.65
CA LYS A 27 -2.33 2.99 -12.27
C LYS A 27 -1.30 3.10 -11.15
N VAL A 28 -0.41 2.13 -11.07
CA VAL A 28 0.75 2.18 -10.17
C VAL A 28 1.90 2.82 -10.95
N GLU A 29 2.45 3.90 -10.44
CA GLU A 29 3.71 4.51 -10.90
C GLU A 29 4.72 4.44 -9.78
N GLY A 30 5.79 3.72 -9.99
CA GLY A 30 6.81 3.49 -8.98
C GLY A 30 8.16 4.07 -9.34
N SER A 31 8.87 4.52 -8.31
CA SER A 31 10.27 4.93 -8.37
C SER A 31 11.09 4.22 -7.30
N SER A 32 12.30 3.82 -7.65
CA SER A 32 13.24 3.20 -6.73
C SER A 32 14.60 3.88 -6.79
N SER A 33 15.16 4.18 -5.62
CA SER A 33 16.58 4.57 -5.48
C SER A 33 17.48 3.38 -5.17
N VAL A 34 16.94 2.18 -5.07
CA VAL A 34 17.67 0.93 -4.78
C VAL A 34 18.20 0.38 -6.10
N THR A 35 19.50 0.49 -6.32
CA THR A 35 20.15 0.12 -7.59
C THR A 35 20.03 -1.37 -7.93
N SER A 36 19.91 -2.25 -6.93
CA SER A 36 19.74 -3.70 -7.13
C SER A 36 18.35 -4.07 -7.70
N LEU A 37 17.40 -3.14 -7.71
CA LEU A 37 16.09 -3.33 -8.31
C LEU A 37 16.09 -3.07 -9.83
N ASP A 38 17.06 -2.36 -10.35
CA ASP A 38 17.12 -2.06 -11.80
C ASP A 38 17.31 -3.34 -12.63
N GLY A 39 16.49 -3.51 -13.66
CA GLY A 39 16.42 -4.73 -14.46
C GLY A 39 15.65 -5.90 -13.81
N LYS A 40 15.08 -5.71 -12.61
CA LYS A 40 14.29 -6.73 -11.93
C LYS A 40 12.81 -6.66 -12.29
N MET A 41 12.17 -7.83 -12.31
CA MET A 41 10.71 -7.92 -12.44
C MET A 41 10.05 -7.76 -11.08
N LEU A 42 9.11 -6.85 -11.00
CA LEU A 42 8.21 -6.67 -9.86
C LEU A 42 6.84 -7.27 -10.19
N PHE A 43 6.21 -7.88 -9.19
CA PHE A 43 4.89 -8.50 -9.33
C PHE A 43 3.94 -7.96 -8.26
N LEU A 44 2.73 -7.60 -8.66
CA LEU A 44 1.62 -7.42 -7.71
C LEU A 44 0.96 -8.77 -7.50
N LYS A 45 1.01 -9.29 -6.28
CA LYS A 45 0.36 -10.57 -5.94
C LYS A 45 -0.72 -10.34 -4.88
N THR A 46 -1.83 -11.08 -5.01
CA THR A 46 -2.91 -11.13 -4.01
C THR A 46 -3.09 -12.54 -3.50
N LEU A 47 -3.59 -12.69 -2.28
CA LEU A 47 -3.88 -13.99 -1.68
C LEU A 47 -5.28 -14.44 -2.07
N GLN A 48 -5.40 -15.51 -2.86
CA GLN A 48 -6.67 -16.11 -3.27
C GLN A 48 -6.68 -17.58 -2.87
N ASN A 49 -7.66 -17.99 -2.07
CA ASN A 49 -7.80 -19.38 -1.61
C ASN A 49 -6.52 -19.96 -0.98
N GLY A 50 -5.75 -19.13 -0.25
CA GLY A 50 -4.50 -19.53 0.38
C GLY A 50 -3.28 -19.60 -0.54
N GLN A 51 -3.41 -19.15 -1.80
CA GLN A 51 -2.31 -19.11 -2.77
C GLN A 51 -2.06 -17.68 -3.26
N TRP A 52 -0.79 -17.35 -3.46
CA TRP A 52 -0.40 -16.08 -4.05
C TRP A 52 -0.59 -16.12 -5.57
N VAL A 53 -1.44 -15.23 -6.07
CA VAL A 53 -1.76 -15.09 -7.49
C VAL A 53 -1.26 -13.74 -7.98
N ALA A 54 -0.50 -13.75 -9.08
CA ALA A 54 -0.04 -12.52 -9.72
C ALA A 54 -1.22 -11.80 -10.40
N VAL A 55 -1.36 -10.51 -10.11
CA VAL A 55 -2.38 -9.62 -10.70
C VAL A 55 -1.77 -8.82 -11.85
N ASP A 56 -0.53 -8.34 -11.67
CA ASP A 56 0.18 -7.54 -12.67
C ASP A 56 1.70 -7.63 -12.43
N SER A 57 2.48 -7.18 -13.42
CA SER A 57 3.94 -7.16 -13.31
C SER A 57 4.56 -6.07 -14.17
N ALA A 58 5.73 -5.58 -13.76
CA ALA A 58 6.54 -4.65 -14.54
C ALA A 58 8.03 -4.82 -14.25
N GLU A 59 8.86 -4.55 -15.25
CA GLU A 59 10.30 -4.44 -15.09
C GLU A 59 10.68 -3.05 -14.56
N VAL A 60 11.65 -3.00 -13.67
CA VAL A 60 12.26 -1.73 -13.22
C VAL A 60 13.30 -1.29 -14.23
N ILE A 61 13.11 -0.13 -14.84
CA ILE A 61 14.00 0.44 -15.85
C ILE A 61 14.45 1.83 -15.38
N HIS A 62 15.74 1.99 -15.15
CA HIS A 62 16.31 3.23 -14.62
C HIS A 62 15.64 3.70 -13.33
N GLY A 63 15.33 2.73 -12.44
CA GLY A 63 14.65 2.97 -11.17
C GLY A 63 13.16 3.31 -11.28
N LEU A 64 12.53 3.16 -12.45
CA LEU A 64 11.12 3.45 -12.66
C LEU A 64 10.36 2.19 -13.09
N PHE A 65 9.10 2.07 -12.67
CA PHE A 65 8.19 1.02 -13.13
C PHE A 65 6.74 1.52 -13.18
N SER A 66 5.91 0.87 -13.99
CA SER A 66 4.50 1.23 -14.09
C SER A 66 3.65 0.00 -14.39
N MET A 67 2.53 -0.12 -13.67
CA MET A 67 1.53 -1.16 -13.84
C MET A 67 0.15 -0.50 -13.96
N LYS A 68 -0.75 -1.08 -14.75
CA LYS A 68 -2.11 -0.54 -14.92
C LYS A 68 -3.09 -1.64 -15.31
N GLY A 69 -4.27 -1.58 -14.76
CA GLY A 69 -5.30 -2.56 -15.09
C GLY A 69 -6.70 -2.11 -14.66
N PRO A 70 -7.71 -2.89 -15.01
CA PRO A 70 -9.05 -2.68 -14.48
C PRO A 70 -9.07 -3.02 -12.99
N VAL A 71 -9.94 -2.35 -12.23
CA VAL A 71 -10.24 -2.67 -10.84
C VAL A 71 -11.75 -2.70 -10.64
N ASP A 72 -12.31 -3.89 -10.57
CA ASP A 72 -13.76 -4.07 -10.35
C ASP A 72 -14.10 -3.90 -8.87
N SER A 73 -13.20 -4.32 -7.99
CA SER A 73 -13.30 -4.19 -6.54
C SER A 73 -11.95 -3.84 -5.93
N VAL A 74 -11.98 -3.09 -4.84
CA VAL A 74 -10.80 -2.83 -4.03
C VAL A 74 -10.19 -4.13 -3.54
N MET A 75 -8.87 -4.29 -3.68
CA MET A 75 -8.16 -5.48 -3.21
C MET A 75 -6.80 -5.15 -2.60
N MET A 76 -6.45 -5.88 -1.54
CA MET A 76 -5.08 -5.88 -1.03
C MET A 76 -4.18 -6.69 -1.93
N VAL A 77 -3.03 -6.12 -2.25
CA VAL A 77 -1.95 -6.81 -2.96
C VAL A 77 -0.65 -6.54 -2.22
N THR A 78 0.34 -7.37 -2.49
CA THR A 78 1.72 -7.15 -2.06
C THR A 78 2.60 -7.02 -3.30
N LEU A 79 3.46 -6.02 -3.31
CA LEU A 79 4.51 -5.88 -4.30
C LEU A 79 5.62 -6.88 -3.96
N TYR A 80 5.96 -7.74 -4.91
CA TYR A 80 6.99 -8.78 -4.79
C TYR A 80 8.13 -8.49 -5.76
N MET A 81 9.32 -8.85 -5.32
CA MET A 81 10.47 -9.05 -6.19
C MET A 81 10.97 -10.48 -5.95
N ASP A 82 11.13 -11.25 -7.00
CA ASP A 82 11.38 -12.68 -6.92
C ASP A 82 10.30 -13.36 -6.03
N ASP A 83 10.68 -14.00 -4.93
CA ASP A 83 9.73 -14.62 -3.98
C ASP A 83 9.56 -13.82 -2.68
N GLU A 84 10.13 -12.61 -2.60
CA GLU A 84 10.08 -11.76 -1.40
C GLU A 84 9.05 -10.64 -1.56
N GLY A 85 8.18 -10.50 -0.54
CA GLY A 85 7.23 -9.40 -0.44
C GLY A 85 7.94 -8.13 0.01
N ILE A 86 7.86 -7.07 -0.80
CA ILE A 86 8.49 -5.77 -0.52
C ILE A 86 7.57 -4.90 0.34
N MET A 87 6.32 -4.70 -0.12
CA MET A 87 5.39 -3.78 0.53
C MET A 87 3.94 -4.07 0.16
N PRO A 88 2.99 -3.84 1.08
CA PRO A 88 1.56 -3.95 0.79
C PRO A 88 1.06 -2.74 0.02
N LEU A 89 0.05 -2.95 -0.82
CA LEU A 89 -0.67 -1.93 -1.58
C LEU A 89 -2.16 -2.23 -1.60
N VAL A 90 -2.97 -1.20 -1.81
CA VAL A 90 -4.40 -1.34 -2.10
C VAL A 90 -4.62 -0.98 -3.57
N LEU A 91 -5.07 -1.93 -4.38
CA LEU A 91 -5.53 -1.62 -5.74
C LEU A 91 -6.95 -1.06 -5.66
N GLU A 92 -7.06 0.22 -5.94
CA GLU A 92 -8.30 0.99 -6.03
C GLU A 92 -8.25 1.91 -7.27
N ASP A 93 -9.37 2.52 -7.61
CA ASP A 93 -9.42 3.42 -8.76
C ASP A 93 -8.55 4.65 -8.53
N GLY A 94 -7.70 4.97 -9.50
CA GLY A 94 -6.83 6.14 -9.46
C GLY A 94 -5.36 5.83 -9.68
N LYS A 95 -4.53 6.84 -9.39
CA LYS A 95 -3.08 6.80 -9.52
C LYS A 95 -2.44 6.55 -8.16
N ILE A 96 -1.73 5.44 -8.04
CA ILE A 96 -0.96 5.04 -6.86
C ILE A 96 0.51 5.32 -7.15
N GLU A 97 1.13 6.18 -6.34
CA GLU A 97 2.53 6.53 -6.43
C GLU A 97 3.32 5.72 -5.41
N VAL A 98 4.25 4.90 -5.89
CA VAL A 98 5.09 4.03 -5.06
C VAL A 98 6.51 4.56 -5.04
N SER A 99 7.10 4.66 -3.86
CA SER A 99 8.52 4.97 -3.69
C SER A 99 9.22 3.91 -2.85
N ILE A 100 10.36 3.44 -3.36
CA ILE A 100 11.18 2.39 -2.74
C ILE A 100 12.57 2.94 -2.52
N SER A 101 13.01 3.00 -1.26
CA SER A 101 14.37 3.36 -0.90
C SER A 101 14.91 2.38 0.16
N ASN A 102 16.20 2.47 0.47
CA ASN A 102 16.80 1.65 1.52
C ASN A 102 16.28 1.98 2.92
N THR A 103 15.65 3.12 3.11
CA THR A 103 15.21 3.61 4.42
C THR A 103 13.69 3.72 4.53
N GLN A 104 12.98 3.77 3.40
CA GLN A 104 11.54 4.03 3.41
C GLN A 104 10.85 3.36 2.23
N LEU A 105 9.70 2.78 2.50
CA LEU A 105 8.72 2.30 1.54
C LEU A 105 7.45 3.14 1.70
N ALA A 106 6.92 3.66 0.60
CA ALA A 106 5.70 4.45 0.65
C ALA A 106 4.82 4.22 -0.57
N ALA A 107 3.50 4.26 -0.37
CA ALA A 107 2.51 4.34 -1.44
C ALA A 107 1.50 5.44 -1.09
N LYS A 108 1.22 6.31 -2.06
CA LYS A 108 0.40 7.52 -1.91
C LYS A 108 -0.46 7.76 -3.15
N GLY A 109 -1.35 8.75 -3.07
CA GLY A 109 -2.11 9.28 -4.21
C GLY A 109 -3.51 8.69 -4.35
N THR A 110 -3.88 7.73 -3.51
CA THR A 110 -5.25 7.23 -3.38
C THR A 110 -5.62 7.08 -1.92
N LEU A 111 -6.91 7.20 -1.61
CA LEU A 111 -7.40 7.30 -0.23
C LEU A 111 -6.95 6.14 0.66
N LEU A 112 -7.08 4.90 0.16
CA LEU A 112 -6.78 3.73 0.99
C LEU A 112 -5.27 3.48 1.12
N ASN A 113 -4.47 3.82 0.11
CA ASN A 113 -3.01 3.76 0.21
C ASN A 113 -2.49 4.84 1.16
N ASP A 114 -3.01 6.07 1.09
CA ASP A 114 -2.62 7.15 2.02
C ASP A 114 -2.90 6.73 3.47
N ARG A 115 -4.08 6.14 3.75
CA ARG A 115 -4.45 5.64 5.08
C ARG A 115 -3.63 4.43 5.53
N LEU A 116 -3.34 3.50 4.63
CA LEU A 116 -2.51 2.34 4.93
C LEU A 116 -1.10 2.77 5.36
N TYR A 117 -0.51 3.73 4.63
CA TYR A 117 0.85 4.18 4.93
C TYR A 117 0.91 5.11 6.13
N GLU A 118 -0.11 5.91 6.39
CA GLU A 118 -0.26 6.62 7.67
C GLU A 118 -0.28 5.64 8.86
N PHE A 119 -1.04 4.56 8.75
CA PHE A 119 -1.07 3.51 9.78
C PHE A 119 0.28 2.80 9.93
N ILE A 120 0.95 2.44 8.83
CA ILE A 120 2.27 1.79 8.87
C ILE A 120 3.30 2.69 9.53
N GLU A 121 3.31 3.99 9.20
CA GLU A 121 4.23 4.97 9.80
C GLU A 121 4.00 5.08 11.33
N LYS A 122 2.74 5.19 11.76
CA LYS A 122 2.39 5.21 13.20
C LYS A 122 2.81 3.93 13.92
N ARG A 123 2.51 2.77 13.33
CA ARG A 123 2.93 1.48 13.88
C ARG A 123 4.45 1.39 14.05
N ASN A 124 5.21 1.77 13.01
CA ASN A 124 6.66 1.73 13.06
C ASN A 124 7.23 2.69 14.12
N ALA A 125 6.63 3.87 14.27
CA ALA A 125 7.00 4.81 15.32
C ALA A 125 6.77 4.22 16.72
N LEU A 126 5.63 3.56 16.92
CA LEU A 126 5.32 2.88 18.18
C LEU A 126 6.29 1.71 18.47
N GLU A 127 6.61 0.89 17.46
CA GLU A 127 7.58 -0.20 17.59
C GLU A 127 8.95 0.33 18.07
N LEU A 128 9.41 1.46 17.52
CA LEU A 128 10.65 2.12 17.97
C LEU A 128 10.58 2.59 19.43
N GLN A 129 9.44 3.12 19.86
CA GLN A 129 9.23 3.55 21.25
C GLN A 129 9.23 2.36 22.22
N ILE A 130 8.60 1.25 21.83
CA ILE A 130 8.61 0.00 22.62
C ILE A 130 10.05 -0.52 22.75
N GLU A 131 10.82 -0.57 21.66
CA GLU A 131 12.22 -0.97 21.70
C GLU A 131 13.08 -0.05 22.60
N GLU A 132 12.74 1.22 22.70
CA GLU A 132 13.43 2.16 23.59
C GLU A 132 13.10 1.89 25.05
N LEU A 133 11.85 1.55 25.38
CA LEU A 133 11.47 1.10 26.74
C LEU A 133 12.21 -0.18 27.12
N ASP A 134 12.29 -1.17 26.23
CA ASP A 134 13.02 -2.41 26.48
C ASP A 134 14.52 -2.15 26.75
N ARG A 135 15.12 -1.25 25.98
CA ARG A 135 16.51 -0.82 26.20
C ARG A 135 16.69 -0.06 27.51
N LYS A 136 15.69 0.75 27.92
CA LYS A 136 15.69 1.45 29.19
C LYS A 136 15.61 0.46 30.35
N GLU A 137 14.69 -0.51 30.29
CA GLU A 137 14.57 -1.60 31.26
C GLU A 137 15.92 -2.31 31.47
N ALA A 138 16.51 -2.78 30.37
CA ALA A 138 17.79 -3.49 30.44
C ALA A 138 18.90 -2.67 31.11
N ARG A 139 18.98 -1.37 30.84
CA ARG A 139 19.96 -0.47 31.48
C ARG A 139 19.69 -0.32 32.98
N MET A 140 18.43 -0.04 33.38
CA MET A 140 18.06 0.12 34.77
C MET A 140 18.38 -1.14 35.61
N VAL A 141 18.11 -2.32 35.07
CA VAL A 141 18.43 -3.60 35.71
C VAL A 141 19.94 -3.80 35.83
N LEU A 142 20.72 -3.47 34.80
CA LEU A 142 22.19 -3.56 34.82
C LEU A 142 22.82 -2.58 35.87
N ASP A 143 22.21 -1.43 36.04
CA ASP A 143 22.62 -0.42 37.02
C ASP A 143 22.20 -0.78 38.45
N GLY A 144 21.53 -1.91 38.66
CA GLY A 144 21.16 -2.45 39.98
C GLY A 144 19.86 -1.90 40.54
N ALA A 145 18.99 -1.31 39.71
CA ALA A 145 17.67 -0.87 40.14
C ALA A 145 16.79 -2.07 40.56
N ASN A 146 15.87 -1.80 41.50
CA ASN A 146 14.91 -2.83 41.91
C ASN A 146 13.92 -3.12 40.76
N LEU A 147 13.73 -4.39 40.44
CA LEU A 147 12.85 -4.82 39.32
C LEU A 147 11.40 -4.32 39.49
N GLU A 148 10.87 -4.27 40.71
CA GLU A 148 9.49 -3.80 40.95
C GLU A 148 9.34 -2.30 40.65
N ASP A 149 10.35 -1.50 41.01
CA ASP A 149 10.38 -0.07 40.73
C ASP A 149 10.54 0.20 39.23
N VAL A 150 11.41 -0.58 38.55
CA VAL A 150 11.60 -0.53 37.07
C VAL A 150 10.29 -0.81 36.37
N HIS A 151 9.63 -1.93 36.69
CA HIS A 151 8.36 -2.28 36.06
C HIS A 151 7.26 -1.23 36.29
N LYS A 152 7.21 -0.62 37.49
CA LYS A 152 6.23 0.43 37.80
C LYS A 152 6.47 1.70 37.01
N GLU A 153 7.73 2.10 36.81
CA GLU A 153 8.10 3.26 36.01
C GLU A 153 7.76 3.03 34.53
N LEU A 154 8.17 1.89 33.96
CA LEU A 154 7.96 1.55 32.57
C LEU A 154 6.48 1.30 32.23
N ALA A 155 5.71 0.72 33.16
CA ALA A 155 4.26 0.56 32.93
C ALA A 155 3.56 1.92 32.77
N LYS A 156 3.96 2.92 33.52
CA LYS A 156 3.41 4.28 33.41
C LYS A 156 3.77 4.93 32.03
N GLU A 157 5.00 4.73 31.57
CA GLU A 157 5.41 5.21 30.24
C GLU A 157 4.65 4.46 29.14
N GLY A 158 4.50 3.14 29.27
CA GLY A 158 3.74 2.31 28.32
C GLY A 158 2.25 2.67 28.23
N GLU A 159 1.60 3.00 29.36
CA GLU A 159 0.21 3.49 29.36
C GLU A 159 0.06 4.77 28.51
N THR A 160 1.03 5.69 28.60
CA THR A 160 1.01 6.93 27.82
C THR A 160 1.09 6.65 26.31
N LEU A 161 1.89 5.66 25.90
CA LEU A 161 2.00 5.27 24.49
C LEU A 161 0.70 4.68 23.93
N VAL A 162 -0.06 3.97 24.76
CA VAL A 162 -1.37 3.41 24.36
C VAL A 162 -2.43 4.48 24.21
N GLU A 163 -2.38 5.54 25.05
CA GLU A 163 -3.34 6.65 24.98
C GLU A 163 -3.14 7.56 23.75
N GLU A 164 -1.91 7.60 23.19
CA GLU A 164 -1.59 8.39 21.99
C GLU A 164 -1.96 7.71 20.66
N MET A 165 -2.44 6.45 20.70
CA MET A 165 -2.88 5.69 19.52
C MET A 165 -4.34 5.95 19.17
#